data_1a05dfeb7338891405fc3b81d680ef2d
#
_entry.id   1a05dfeb7338891405fc3b81d680ef2d
#
_cell.length_a   1.000
_cell.length_b   1.000
_cell.length_c   1.000
_cell.angle_alpha   90.00
_cell.angle_beta   90.00
_cell.angle_gamma   90.00
#
_symmetry.space_group_name_H-M   'P 1'
#
loop_
_entity.id
_entity.type
_entity.pdbx_description
1 polymer ?
#
loop_
_entity_poly.entity_id
_entity_poly.type
_entity_poly.pdbx_seq_one_letter_code
_entity_poly.pdbx_strand_id
1 'polypeptide(L)'
;MKYCDLVMKGGITSGIVYPNAVLTLAREFRFKSVGGTSAGAIAAAVTAAAAFGDRRIASGDAAMQDAPGAGFDGLRDVAAQLTTQGFIHRLFQPAMGVRNAYRALVVCAGAAPKWKKIAAGSLAVL
;
A
#
# COMPACT_ATOMS: atom_id res chain seq x y z
N MET A 1 -15.35 -13.44 19.81
CA MET A 1 -14.60 -12.85 18.68
C MET A 1 -13.98 -13.99 17.90
N LYS A 2 -14.13 -14.02 16.58
CA LYS A 2 -13.60 -15.09 15.72
C LYS A 2 -12.13 -14.82 15.37
N TYR A 3 -11.35 -15.88 15.16
CA TYR A 3 -9.96 -15.79 14.72
C TYR A 3 -9.81 -16.34 13.31
N CYS A 4 -8.91 -15.79 12.52
CA CYS A 4 -8.55 -16.33 11.21
C CYS A 4 -7.06 -16.12 10.91
N ASP A 5 -6.54 -16.94 10.01
CA ASP A 5 -5.26 -16.75 9.36
C ASP A 5 -5.48 -16.09 8.01
N LEU A 6 -4.61 -15.17 7.65
CA LEU A 6 -4.72 -14.40 6.42
C LEU A 6 -3.50 -14.65 5.55
N VAL A 7 -3.73 -15.24 4.38
CA VAL A 7 -2.68 -15.49 3.37
C VAL A 7 -3.01 -14.72 2.10
N MET A 8 -2.10 -13.82 1.70
CA MET A 8 -2.30 -12.92 0.58
C MET A 8 -1.37 -13.27 -0.57
N LYS A 9 -1.92 -13.62 -1.72
CA LYS A 9 -1.17 -13.94 -2.94
C LYS A 9 -0.69 -12.65 -3.61
N GLY A 10 0.49 -12.70 -4.23
CA GLY A 10 1.00 -11.62 -5.05
C GLY A 10 0.19 -11.38 -6.32
N GLY A 11 0.28 -10.19 -6.86
CA GLY A 11 -0.36 -9.76 -8.11
C GLY A 11 -0.37 -8.23 -8.21
N ILE A 12 -0.31 -7.70 -9.43
CA ILE A 12 -0.19 -6.24 -9.65
C ILE A 12 -1.42 -5.49 -9.12
N THR A 13 -2.62 -6.03 -9.32
CA THR A 13 -3.87 -5.41 -8.88
C THR A 13 -4.24 -5.74 -7.43
N SER A 14 -3.66 -6.80 -6.87
CA SER A 14 -3.97 -7.29 -5.52
C SER A 14 -3.64 -6.27 -4.44
N GLY A 15 -2.55 -5.50 -4.61
CA GLY A 15 -2.12 -4.49 -3.65
C GLY A 15 -3.17 -3.41 -3.37
N ILE A 16 -4.02 -3.08 -4.36
CA ILE A 16 -5.09 -2.08 -4.20
C ILE A 16 -6.30 -2.67 -3.45
N VAL A 17 -6.56 -3.97 -3.63
CA VAL A 17 -7.74 -4.64 -3.05
C VAL A 17 -7.51 -5.02 -1.59
N TYR A 18 -6.31 -5.47 -1.23
CA TYR A 18 -6.03 -6.03 0.09
C TYR A 18 -6.32 -5.10 1.27
N PRO A 19 -5.96 -3.81 1.28
CA PRO A 19 -6.24 -2.96 2.44
C PRO A 19 -7.72 -2.90 2.77
N ASN A 20 -8.59 -2.74 1.77
CA ASN A 20 -10.03 -2.69 1.98
C ASN A 20 -10.61 -4.04 2.41
N ALA A 21 -10.12 -5.14 1.83
CA ALA A 21 -10.52 -6.50 2.24
C ALA A 21 -10.12 -6.79 3.69
N VAL A 22 -8.90 -6.42 4.09
CA VAL A 22 -8.40 -6.55 5.47
C VAL A 22 -9.24 -5.73 6.43
N LEU A 23 -9.53 -4.46 6.10
CA LEU A 23 -10.37 -3.59 6.93
C LEU A 23 -11.79 -4.16 7.12
N THR A 24 -12.34 -4.80 6.10
CA THR A 24 -13.65 -5.47 6.20
C THR A 24 -13.57 -6.69 7.11
N LEU A 25 -12.56 -7.53 6.94
CA LEU A 25 -12.37 -8.73 7.77
C LEU A 25 -12.06 -8.39 9.24
N ALA A 26 -11.30 -7.32 9.49
CA ALA A 26 -10.94 -6.89 10.83
C ALA A 26 -12.14 -6.47 11.71
N ARG A 27 -13.31 -6.21 11.10
CA ARG A 27 -14.55 -5.93 11.84
C ARG A 27 -15.10 -7.17 12.56
N GLU A 28 -14.87 -8.35 12.02
CA GLU A 28 -15.44 -9.61 12.53
C GLU A 28 -14.37 -10.56 13.09
N PHE A 29 -13.16 -10.47 12.57
CA PHE A 29 -12.07 -11.41 12.87
C PHE A 29 -10.87 -10.72 13.51
N ARG A 30 -10.20 -11.45 14.38
CA ARG A 30 -8.82 -11.15 14.80
C ARG A 30 -7.86 -12.04 14.03
N PHE A 31 -6.85 -11.42 13.45
CA PHE A 31 -5.81 -12.13 12.70
C PHE A 31 -4.84 -12.80 13.67
N LYS A 32 -4.72 -14.12 13.57
CA LYS A 32 -3.78 -14.93 14.34
C LYS A 32 -2.43 -15.01 13.64
N SER A 33 -2.46 -15.26 12.34
CA SER A 33 -1.28 -15.28 11.47
C SER A 33 -1.58 -14.48 10.21
N VAL A 34 -0.58 -13.77 9.71
CA VAL A 34 -0.68 -12.98 8.48
C VAL A 34 0.54 -13.26 7.62
N GLY A 35 0.34 -13.63 6.38
CA GLY A 35 1.42 -13.91 5.45
C GLY A 35 1.07 -13.57 4.01
N GLY A 36 2.09 -13.51 3.15
CA GLY A 36 1.86 -13.21 1.75
C GLY A 36 3.13 -13.30 0.90
N THR A 37 2.95 -13.21 -0.42
CA THR A 37 4.04 -13.21 -1.41
C THR A 37 3.96 -11.99 -2.31
N SER A 38 5.10 -11.42 -2.73
CA SER A 38 5.17 -10.24 -3.60
C SER A 38 4.34 -9.07 -3.03
N ALA A 39 3.41 -8.48 -3.80
CA ALA A 39 2.50 -7.43 -3.32
C ALA A 39 1.69 -7.86 -2.08
N GLY A 40 1.35 -9.16 -1.98
CA GLY A 40 0.71 -9.73 -0.80
C GLY A 40 1.62 -9.72 0.44
N ALA A 41 2.95 -9.80 0.30
CA ALA A 41 3.87 -9.69 1.42
C ALA A 41 3.88 -8.27 2.01
N ILE A 42 3.81 -7.25 1.16
CA ILE A 42 3.70 -5.85 1.60
C ILE A 42 2.39 -5.64 2.36
N ALA A 43 1.28 -6.12 1.79
CA ALA A 43 -0.02 -6.04 2.44
C ALA A 43 -0.04 -6.80 3.78
N ALA A 44 0.62 -7.97 3.85
CA ALA A 44 0.76 -8.76 5.08
C ALA A 44 1.53 -8.00 6.16
N ALA A 45 2.65 -7.38 5.80
CA ALA A 45 3.46 -6.59 6.73
C ALA A 45 2.66 -5.40 7.31
N VAL A 46 1.97 -4.65 6.45
CA VAL A 46 1.14 -3.51 6.88
C VAL A 46 -0.05 -3.99 7.73
N THR A 47 -0.68 -5.10 7.38
CA THR A 47 -1.77 -5.70 8.18
C THR A 47 -1.28 -6.13 9.56
N ALA A 48 -0.10 -6.77 9.64
CA ALA A 48 0.49 -7.18 10.90
C ALA A 48 0.82 -5.97 11.79
N ALA A 49 1.37 -4.90 11.21
CA ALA A 49 1.64 -3.65 11.92
C ALA A 49 0.35 -3.02 12.45
N ALA A 50 -0.72 -2.95 11.64
CA ALA A 50 -2.01 -2.45 12.05
C ALA A 50 -2.62 -3.27 13.20
N ALA A 51 -2.62 -4.59 13.08
CA ALA A 51 -3.11 -5.49 14.14
C ALA A 51 -2.29 -5.41 15.43
N PHE A 52 -0.99 -5.16 15.32
CA PHE A 52 -0.11 -4.92 16.46
C PHE A 52 -0.42 -3.57 17.13
N GLY A 53 -0.59 -2.51 16.33
CA GLY A 53 -0.96 -1.19 16.82
C GLY A 53 -2.27 -1.21 17.61
N ASP A 54 -3.33 -1.82 17.06
CA ASP A 54 -4.61 -1.96 17.75
C ASP A 54 -4.50 -2.72 19.08
N ARG A 55 -3.66 -3.75 19.14
CA ARG A 55 -3.42 -4.48 20.39
C ARG A 55 -2.76 -3.61 21.44
N ARG A 56 -1.80 -2.78 21.04
CA ARG A 56 -1.12 -1.85 21.96
C ARG A 56 -2.06 -0.75 22.43
N ILE A 57 -2.89 -0.19 21.55
CA ILE A 57 -3.94 0.77 21.92
C ILE A 57 -4.87 0.14 22.96
N ALA A 58 -5.35 -1.08 22.70
CA ALA A 58 -6.25 -1.80 23.59
C ALA A 58 -5.61 -2.15 24.95
N SER A 59 -4.27 -2.27 25.02
CA SER A 59 -3.53 -2.51 26.27
C SER A 59 -3.21 -1.23 27.04
N GLY A 60 -3.65 -0.05 26.57
CA GLY A 60 -3.44 1.23 27.25
C GLY A 60 -2.07 1.87 27.01
N ASP A 61 -1.39 1.51 25.92
CA ASP A 61 -0.13 2.13 25.54
C ASP A 61 -0.35 3.58 25.08
N ALA A 62 0.01 4.54 25.92
CA ALA A 62 -0.19 5.97 25.67
C ALA A 62 0.53 6.44 24.37
N ALA A 63 1.73 5.91 24.09
CA ALA A 63 2.48 6.28 22.90
C ALA A 63 1.77 5.85 21.60
N MET A 64 0.95 4.80 21.67
CA MET A 64 0.15 4.32 20.53
C MET A 64 -1.22 4.99 20.45
N GLN A 65 -1.80 5.40 21.57
CA GLN A 65 -3.09 6.11 21.60
C GLN A 65 -3.01 7.49 20.93
N ASP A 66 -1.89 8.18 21.13
CA ASP A 66 -1.65 9.51 20.57
C ASP A 66 -0.96 9.48 19.20
N ALA A 67 -0.57 8.30 18.70
CA ALA A 67 0.13 8.19 17.42
C ALA A 67 -0.86 8.33 16.24
N PRO A 68 -0.70 9.36 15.41
CA PRO A 68 -1.57 9.53 14.24
C PRO A 68 -1.40 8.34 13.29
N GLY A 69 -2.52 7.75 12.85
CA GLY A 69 -2.51 6.62 11.94
C GLY A 69 -2.08 5.30 12.58
N ALA A 70 -2.22 5.14 13.89
CA ALA A 70 -1.98 3.87 14.56
C ALA A 70 -3.10 2.86 14.27
N GLY A 71 -2.76 1.57 14.30
CA GLY A 71 -3.73 0.50 14.14
C GLY A 71 -4.39 0.43 12.76
N PHE A 72 -5.63 -0.06 12.71
CA PHE A 72 -6.39 -0.16 11.46
C PHE A 72 -6.86 1.18 10.90
N ASP A 73 -6.84 2.25 11.69
CA ASP A 73 -7.10 3.60 11.16
C ASP A 73 -5.97 4.04 10.23
N GLY A 74 -4.71 3.77 10.58
CA GLY A 74 -3.59 4.00 9.67
C GLY A 74 -3.66 3.16 8.39
N LEU A 75 -4.14 1.92 8.47
CA LEU A 75 -4.38 1.11 7.27
C LEU A 75 -5.46 1.72 6.37
N ARG A 76 -6.48 2.33 6.94
CA ARG A 76 -7.54 3.05 6.19
C ARG A 76 -6.96 4.25 5.45
N ASP A 77 -6.08 5.02 6.10
CA ASP A 77 -5.40 6.15 5.48
C ASP A 77 -4.51 5.71 4.32
N VAL A 78 -3.77 4.63 4.50
CA VAL A 78 -2.98 4.01 3.42
C VAL A 78 -3.88 3.56 2.26
N ALA A 79 -5.00 2.89 2.54
CA ALA A 79 -5.96 2.46 1.52
C ALA A 79 -6.49 3.64 0.69
N ALA A 80 -6.81 4.75 1.34
CA ALA A 80 -7.26 5.97 0.67
C ALA A 80 -6.15 6.60 -0.21
N GLN A 81 -4.89 6.51 0.21
CA GLN A 81 -3.75 7.07 -0.52
C GLN A 81 -3.30 6.20 -1.70
N LEU A 82 -3.57 4.89 -1.69
CA LEU A 82 -3.15 3.97 -2.77
C LEU A 82 -3.70 4.36 -4.14
N THR A 83 -4.86 4.98 -4.19
CA THR A 83 -5.50 5.47 -5.41
C THR A 83 -5.01 6.85 -5.83
N THR A 84 -4.21 7.51 -4.99
CA THR A 84 -3.69 8.84 -5.27
C THR A 84 -2.53 8.76 -6.26
N GLN A 85 -2.55 9.62 -7.27
CA GLN A 85 -1.51 9.65 -8.29
C GLN A 85 -0.12 9.87 -7.68
N GLY A 86 0.81 8.99 -8.04
CA GLY A 86 2.21 9.07 -7.58
C GLY A 86 2.48 8.45 -6.20
N PHE A 87 1.49 7.96 -5.47
CA PHE A 87 1.72 7.33 -4.16
C PHE A 87 2.60 6.08 -4.26
N ILE A 88 2.31 5.20 -5.24
CA ILE A 88 3.10 3.97 -5.46
C ILE A 88 4.56 4.28 -5.76
N HIS A 89 4.85 5.34 -6.54
CA HIS A 89 6.22 5.74 -6.85
C HIS A 89 7.00 6.22 -5.61
N ARG A 90 6.30 6.73 -4.58
CA ARG A 90 6.92 7.15 -3.32
C ARG A 90 7.26 5.98 -2.39
N LEU A 91 6.61 4.83 -2.56
CA LEU A 91 6.91 3.61 -1.82
C LEU A 91 8.24 2.98 -2.25
N PHE A 92 8.67 3.21 -3.49
CA PHE A 92 9.93 2.70 -4.02
C PHE A 92 11.01 3.77 -3.92
N GLN A 93 11.96 3.55 -3.02
CA GLN A 93 13.10 4.46 -2.86
C GLN A 93 14.30 3.91 -3.62
N PRO A 94 14.85 4.66 -4.58
CA PRO A 94 16.05 4.24 -5.30
C PRO A 94 17.27 4.29 -4.39
N ALA A 95 18.25 3.43 -4.62
CA ALA A 95 19.56 3.52 -3.99
C ALA A 95 20.20 4.90 -4.27
N MET A 96 21.02 5.39 -3.33
CA MET A 96 21.54 6.77 -3.38
C MET A 96 22.21 7.13 -4.72
N GLY A 97 22.95 6.21 -5.35
CA GLY A 97 23.66 6.45 -6.61
C GLY A 97 22.77 6.62 -7.85
N VAL A 98 21.52 6.14 -7.82
CA VAL A 98 20.58 6.23 -8.96
C VAL A 98 19.39 7.15 -8.71
N ARG A 99 19.42 7.88 -7.61
CA ARG A 99 18.30 8.72 -7.17
C ARG A 99 17.88 9.77 -8.21
N ASN A 100 18.85 10.39 -8.89
CA ASN A 100 18.57 11.41 -9.90
C ASN A 100 18.02 10.80 -11.19
N ALA A 101 18.55 9.65 -11.61
CA ALA A 101 18.04 8.91 -12.76
C ALA A 101 16.62 8.41 -12.52
N TYR A 102 16.34 7.88 -11.32
CA TYR A 102 14.99 7.46 -10.92
C TYR A 102 14.00 8.63 -10.91
N ARG A 103 14.38 9.79 -10.36
CA ARG A 103 13.54 11.00 -10.39
C ARG A 103 13.22 11.44 -11.81
N ALA A 104 14.24 11.46 -12.70
CA ALA A 104 14.05 11.79 -14.11
C ALA A 104 13.08 10.80 -14.78
N LEU A 105 13.24 9.50 -14.52
CA LEU A 105 12.37 8.46 -15.06
C LEU A 105 10.92 8.60 -14.57
N VAL A 106 10.70 8.87 -13.28
CA VAL A 106 9.36 9.07 -12.70
C VAL A 106 8.70 10.33 -13.26
N VAL A 107 9.48 11.42 -13.42
CA VAL A 107 8.98 12.67 -14.03
C VAL A 107 8.62 12.42 -15.48
N CYS A 108 9.46 11.74 -16.26
CA CYS A 108 9.18 11.40 -17.66
C CYS A 108 7.98 10.47 -17.80
N ALA A 109 7.84 9.46 -16.93
CA ALA A 109 6.71 8.53 -16.95
C ALA A 109 5.40 9.17 -16.48
N GLY A 110 5.48 10.07 -15.49
CA GLY A 110 4.30 10.76 -14.93
C GLY A 110 3.90 12.03 -15.68
N ALA A 111 4.87 12.74 -16.26
CA ALA A 111 4.67 14.03 -16.94
C ALA A 111 4.48 13.93 -18.45
N ALA A 112 4.31 12.72 -19.02
CA ALA A 112 3.95 12.62 -20.44
C ALA A 112 2.59 13.28 -20.65
N PRO A 113 2.51 14.52 -21.15
CA PRO A 113 1.23 15.19 -21.36
C PRO A 113 0.43 14.37 -22.34
N LYS A 114 -0.89 14.31 -22.13
CA LYS A 114 -1.81 13.45 -22.92
C LYS A 114 -1.66 13.62 -24.44
N TRP A 115 -1.25 14.79 -24.90
CA TRP A 115 -1.02 15.05 -26.32
C TRP A 115 0.21 14.33 -26.91
N LYS A 116 1.27 14.07 -26.12
CA LYS A 116 2.43 13.27 -26.58
C LYS A 116 2.08 11.78 -26.74
N LYS A 117 1.10 11.27 -25.97
CA LYS A 117 0.57 9.91 -26.16
C LYS A 117 -0.23 9.78 -27.45
N ILE A 118 -0.93 10.85 -27.86
CA ILE A 118 -1.68 10.89 -29.12
C ILE A 118 -0.70 10.94 -30.31
N ALA A 119 0.35 11.74 -30.25
CA ALA A 119 1.37 11.82 -31.30
C ALA A 119 2.17 10.51 -31.47
N ALA A 120 2.49 9.80 -30.37
CA ALA A 120 3.15 8.49 -30.44
C ALA A 120 2.22 7.38 -30.98
N GLY A 121 0.92 7.45 -30.69
CA GLY A 121 -0.08 6.53 -31.24
C GLY A 121 -0.31 6.72 -32.73
N SER A 122 -0.18 7.94 -33.25
CA SER A 122 -0.35 8.25 -34.68
C SER A 122 0.85 7.80 -35.53
N LEU A 123 2.03 7.66 -34.95
CA LEU A 123 3.23 7.21 -35.65
C LEU A 123 3.34 5.69 -35.75
N ALA A 124 2.56 4.94 -34.96
CA ALA A 124 2.54 3.46 -34.98
C ALA A 124 1.52 2.88 -35.97
N VAL A 125 0.82 3.70 -36.75
CA VAL A 125 -0.21 3.31 -37.72
C VAL A 125 0.22 3.64 -39.16
N LEU A 126 1.45 4.11 -39.39
CA LEU A 126 2.07 4.20 -40.71
C LEU A 126 3.23 3.23 -40.83
#